data_e4e669ada957134103d3bf792d9496d7
#
_entry.id   e4e669ada957134103d3bf792d9496d7
#
_cell.length_a   1.000
_cell.length_b   1.000
_cell.length_c   1.000
_cell.angle_alpha   90.00
_cell.angle_beta   90.00
_cell.angle_gamma   90.00
#
_symmetry.space_group_name_H-M   'P 1'
#
loop_
_entity.id
_entity.type
_entity.pdbx_description
1 polymer ?
#
loop_
_entity_poly.entity_id
_entity_poly.type
_entity_poly.pdbx_seq_one_letter_code
_entity_poly.pdbx_strand_id
1 'polypeptide(L)'
;MNEILQVHSLSKSFGAIQVANNLSFSVNEGEILGIIGPNGAGKTTLFGMLSGHINPSNGQILFQGEDISGSPTHERARKGIARTYQIPRPFGQMTVFDNLRVAAIFAGGLSGLDATEWIERTLATTGLSRFSDSLAGKLPLLVRKRHELARALAMRPKLLLIDEVSAGLTEQEVTEFIEIVKRIRNMGVTIIWIEHVIRTMVSATDRLMALAEGEVLAIGLPKTVIDLPEVKRVYLGN
;
A
#
# COMPACT_ATOMS: atom_id res chain seq x y z
N MET A 1 -16.09 2.14 -14.87
CA MET A 1 -14.75 2.38 -14.28
C MET A 1 -13.90 1.19 -14.65
N ASN A 2 -12.63 1.42 -14.97
CA ASN A 2 -11.74 0.32 -15.37
C ASN A 2 -11.13 -0.31 -14.12
N GLU A 3 -11.24 -1.63 -13.95
CA GLU A 3 -10.65 -2.33 -12.81
C GLU A 3 -9.17 -2.61 -13.08
N ILE A 4 -8.30 -2.05 -12.24
CA ILE A 4 -6.85 -2.27 -12.35
C ILE A 4 -6.41 -3.58 -11.69
N LEU A 5 -7.12 -3.99 -10.63
CA LEU A 5 -6.85 -5.22 -9.89
C LEU A 5 -8.15 -5.98 -9.68
N GLN A 6 -8.11 -7.29 -9.96
CA GLN A 6 -9.18 -8.23 -9.65
C GLN A 6 -8.60 -9.40 -8.86
N VAL A 7 -9.28 -9.77 -7.80
CA VAL A 7 -8.90 -10.89 -6.93
C VAL A 7 -10.06 -11.87 -6.91
N HIS A 8 -9.81 -13.12 -7.31
CA HIS A 8 -10.82 -14.16 -7.42
C HIS A 8 -10.49 -15.33 -6.51
N SER A 9 -11.36 -15.59 -5.54
CA SER A 9 -11.31 -16.76 -4.64
C SER A 9 -9.94 -17.01 -4.03
N LEU A 10 -9.22 -15.91 -3.68
CA LEU A 10 -7.84 -15.97 -3.22
C LEU A 10 -7.77 -16.58 -1.81
N SER A 11 -7.00 -17.66 -1.66
CA SER A 11 -6.86 -18.36 -0.40
C SER A 11 -5.40 -18.61 -0.05
N LYS A 12 -5.08 -18.61 1.26
CA LYS A 12 -3.75 -18.94 1.78
C LYS A 12 -3.82 -19.68 3.09
N SER A 13 -3.11 -20.83 3.14
CA SER A 13 -2.90 -21.58 4.36
C SER A 13 -1.40 -21.71 4.67
N PHE A 14 -1.05 -21.70 5.94
CA PHE A 14 0.27 -22.03 6.46
C PHE A 14 0.14 -23.28 7.35
N GLY A 15 0.49 -24.44 6.82
CA GLY A 15 0.16 -25.72 7.46
C GLY A 15 -1.35 -25.89 7.61
N ALA A 16 -1.82 -26.12 8.83
CA ALA A 16 -3.25 -26.27 9.15
C ALA A 16 -3.99 -24.94 9.36
N ILE A 17 -3.28 -23.79 9.39
CA ILE A 17 -3.89 -22.49 9.66
C ILE A 17 -4.25 -21.80 8.35
N GLN A 18 -5.54 -21.59 8.10
CA GLN A 18 -6.05 -20.81 6.99
C GLN A 18 -6.08 -19.32 7.39
N VAL A 19 -5.31 -18.47 6.67
CA VAL A 19 -5.14 -17.05 6.96
C VAL A 19 -5.89 -16.16 5.97
N ALA A 20 -6.17 -16.68 4.78
CA ALA A 20 -7.04 -16.04 3.80
C ALA A 20 -7.97 -17.13 3.23
N ASN A 21 -9.26 -16.85 3.21
CA ASN A 21 -10.30 -17.78 2.80
C ASN A 21 -11.19 -17.17 1.72
N ASN A 22 -11.01 -17.61 0.48
CA ASN A 22 -11.87 -17.27 -0.66
C ASN A 22 -12.09 -15.76 -0.87
N LEU A 23 -11.02 -14.94 -0.67
CA LEU A 23 -11.10 -13.50 -0.85
C LEU A 23 -11.39 -13.14 -2.31
N SER A 24 -12.46 -12.36 -2.54
CA SER A 24 -12.83 -11.86 -3.87
C SER A 24 -13.19 -10.38 -3.78
N PHE A 25 -12.50 -9.53 -4.55
CA PHE A 25 -12.76 -8.10 -4.66
C PHE A 25 -12.07 -7.52 -5.88
N SER A 26 -12.46 -6.30 -6.25
CA SER A 26 -11.78 -5.53 -7.30
C SER A 26 -11.45 -4.12 -6.84
N VAL A 27 -10.47 -3.51 -7.52
CA VAL A 27 -9.99 -2.14 -7.30
C VAL A 27 -10.03 -1.39 -8.62
N ASN A 28 -10.68 -0.21 -8.63
CA ASN A 28 -10.76 0.63 -9.81
C ASN A 28 -9.51 1.49 -9.99
N GLU A 29 -9.19 1.86 -11.22
CA GLU A 29 -8.10 2.82 -11.49
C GLU A 29 -8.35 4.15 -10.79
N GLY A 30 -7.32 4.67 -10.10
CA GLY A 30 -7.34 5.97 -9.43
C GLY A 30 -8.15 6.03 -8.15
N GLU A 31 -8.67 4.89 -7.62
CA GLU A 31 -9.32 4.88 -6.30
C GLU A 31 -8.32 4.65 -5.16
N ILE A 32 -8.72 5.04 -3.96
CA ILE A 32 -8.10 4.63 -2.70
C ILE A 32 -9.03 3.64 -2.02
N LEU A 33 -8.66 2.35 -2.04
CA LEU A 33 -9.34 1.31 -1.27
C LEU A 33 -8.69 1.17 0.11
N GLY A 34 -9.42 1.51 1.17
CA GLY A 34 -9.00 1.24 2.54
C GLY A 34 -9.25 -0.21 2.93
N ILE A 35 -8.37 -0.79 3.74
CA ILE A 35 -8.58 -2.11 4.34
C ILE A 35 -8.45 -1.98 5.85
N ILE A 36 -9.48 -2.38 6.57
CA ILE A 36 -9.51 -2.45 8.02
C ILE A 36 -9.76 -3.88 8.49
N GLY A 37 -9.36 -4.20 9.71
CA GLY A 37 -9.56 -5.52 10.33
C GLY A 37 -8.72 -5.64 11.60
N PRO A 38 -9.09 -6.54 12.53
CA PRO A 38 -8.31 -6.79 13.74
C PRO A 38 -6.94 -7.39 13.41
N ASN A 39 -6.09 -7.51 14.44
CA ASN A 39 -4.85 -8.25 14.31
C ASN A 39 -5.15 -9.72 13.99
N GLY A 40 -4.40 -10.32 13.08
CA GLY A 40 -4.67 -11.68 12.63
C GLY A 40 -5.75 -11.83 11.54
N ALA A 41 -6.42 -10.75 11.11
CA ALA A 41 -7.45 -10.81 10.06
C ALA A 41 -6.92 -11.22 8.66
N GLY A 42 -5.61 -11.34 8.46
CA GLY A 42 -5.03 -11.72 7.17
C GLY A 42 -4.54 -10.56 6.30
N LYS A 43 -4.61 -9.29 6.78
CA LYS A 43 -4.23 -8.09 6.01
C LYS A 43 -2.81 -8.14 5.45
N THR A 44 -1.82 -8.42 6.29
CA THR A 44 -0.41 -8.50 5.87
C THR A 44 -0.16 -9.66 4.91
N THR A 45 -0.88 -10.78 5.08
CA THR A 45 -0.83 -11.92 4.16
C THR A 45 -1.42 -11.54 2.81
N LEU A 46 -2.56 -10.85 2.79
CA LEU A 46 -3.15 -10.32 1.55
C LEU A 46 -2.14 -9.41 0.83
N PHE A 47 -1.53 -8.44 1.51
CA PHE A 47 -0.49 -7.60 0.91
C PHE A 47 0.72 -8.40 0.43
N GLY A 48 1.12 -9.44 1.16
CA GLY A 48 2.16 -10.38 0.73
C GLY A 48 1.80 -11.09 -0.57
N MET A 49 0.54 -11.53 -0.71
CA MET A 49 0.05 -12.15 -1.94
C MET A 49 -0.05 -11.15 -3.09
N LEU A 50 -0.57 -9.93 -2.87
CA LEU A 50 -0.65 -8.89 -3.90
C LEU A 50 0.72 -8.42 -4.39
N SER A 51 1.71 -8.33 -3.51
CA SER A 51 3.07 -7.90 -3.85
C SER A 51 4.00 -9.03 -4.33
N GLY A 52 3.56 -10.29 -4.30
CA GLY A 52 4.35 -11.45 -4.74
C GLY A 52 5.40 -11.94 -3.74
N HIS A 53 5.34 -11.50 -2.47
CA HIS A 53 6.15 -12.05 -1.38
C HIS A 53 5.63 -13.38 -0.85
N ILE A 54 4.34 -13.63 -1.02
CA ILE A 54 3.64 -14.83 -0.61
C ILE A 54 2.88 -15.37 -1.81
N ASN A 55 3.09 -16.63 -2.16
CA ASN A 55 2.27 -17.26 -3.19
C ASN A 55 0.93 -17.68 -2.59
N PRO A 56 -0.20 -17.42 -3.24
CA PRO A 56 -1.49 -17.94 -2.83
C PRO A 56 -1.48 -19.48 -2.85
N SER A 57 -2.33 -20.09 -2.04
CA SER A 57 -2.58 -21.53 -2.10
C SER A 57 -3.58 -21.87 -3.20
N ASN A 58 -4.58 -21.01 -3.40
CA ASN A 58 -5.60 -21.09 -4.45
C ASN A 58 -6.07 -19.70 -4.85
N GLY A 59 -6.78 -19.61 -5.98
CA GLY A 59 -7.35 -18.38 -6.51
C GLY A 59 -6.44 -17.66 -7.48
N GLN A 60 -6.89 -16.49 -7.93
CA GLN A 60 -6.25 -15.75 -9.01
C GLN A 60 -6.16 -14.26 -8.68
N ILE A 61 -5.08 -13.63 -9.13
CA ILE A 61 -4.84 -12.19 -9.06
C ILE A 61 -4.61 -11.70 -10.49
N LEU A 62 -5.54 -10.88 -10.99
CA LEU A 62 -5.40 -10.21 -12.27
C LEU A 62 -5.00 -8.76 -12.05
N PHE A 63 -3.93 -8.32 -12.67
CA PHE A 63 -3.48 -6.93 -12.68
C PHE A 63 -3.47 -6.40 -14.11
N GLN A 64 -4.28 -5.36 -14.38
CA GLN A 64 -4.53 -4.86 -15.74
C GLN A 64 -4.96 -5.97 -16.73
N GLY A 65 -5.76 -6.93 -16.26
CA GLY A 65 -6.24 -8.07 -17.05
C GLY A 65 -5.24 -9.22 -17.21
N GLU A 66 -4.00 -9.08 -16.72
CA GLU A 66 -2.99 -10.12 -16.77
C GLU A 66 -2.91 -10.91 -15.46
N ASP A 67 -2.86 -12.24 -15.54
CA ASP A 67 -2.68 -13.09 -14.37
C ASP A 67 -1.25 -12.98 -13.83
N ILE A 68 -1.15 -12.48 -12.59
CA ILE A 68 0.11 -12.32 -11.88
C ILE A 68 0.24 -13.25 -10.67
N SER A 69 -0.66 -14.23 -10.51
CA SER A 69 -0.73 -15.07 -9.29
C SER A 69 0.60 -15.76 -8.97
N GLY A 70 1.31 -16.24 -10.00
CA GLY A 70 2.63 -16.88 -9.87
C GLY A 70 3.82 -15.95 -10.06
N SER A 71 3.63 -14.66 -10.41
CA SER A 71 4.72 -13.75 -10.70
C SER A 71 5.49 -13.37 -9.43
N PRO A 72 6.83 -13.39 -9.42
CA PRO A 72 7.63 -12.98 -8.29
C PRO A 72 7.60 -11.45 -8.09
N THR A 73 7.99 -11.01 -6.90
CA THR A 73 7.94 -9.60 -6.47
C THR A 73 8.59 -8.63 -7.46
N HIS A 74 9.76 -8.97 -8.01
CA HIS A 74 10.48 -8.06 -8.90
C HIS A 74 9.79 -7.87 -10.25
N GLU A 75 9.07 -8.88 -10.75
CA GLU A 75 8.25 -8.74 -11.97
C GLU A 75 7.02 -7.87 -11.70
N ARG A 76 6.33 -8.09 -10.57
CA ARG A 76 5.19 -7.25 -10.17
C ARG A 76 5.60 -5.79 -9.96
N ALA A 77 6.81 -5.57 -9.39
CA ALA A 77 7.37 -4.23 -9.26
C ALA A 77 7.57 -3.55 -10.62
N ARG A 78 8.12 -4.24 -11.61
CA ARG A 78 8.29 -3.74 -12.98
C ARG A 78 6.97 -3.54 -13.73
N LYS A 79 5.92 -4.29 -13.39
CA LYS A 79 4.56 -4.09 -13.92
C LYS A 79 3.87 -2.85 -13.31
N GLY A 80 4.42 -2.31 -12.20
CA GLY A 80 3.93 -1.12 -11.53
C GLY A 80 3.17 -1.38 -10.23
N ILE A 81 3.45 -2.49 -9.51
CA ILE A 81 2.95 -2.72 -8.16
C ILE A 81 4.06 -2.40 -7.17
N ALA A 82 3.89 -1.33 -6.39
CA ALA A 82 4.82 -0.98 -5.31
C ALA A 82 4.19 -1.19 -3.94
N ARG A 83 5.03 -1.43 -2.92
CA ARG A 83 4.59 -1.61 -1.54
C ARG A 83 5.49 -0.83 -0.60
N THR A 84 4.88 -0.17 0.40
CA THR A 84 5.59 0.29 1.60
C THR A 84 5.64 -0.82 2.64
N TYR A 85 6.57 -0.71 3.58
CA TYR A 85 6.67 -1.64 4.71
C TYR A 85 6.39 -0.90 6.02
N GLN A 86 5.68 -1.56 6.93
CA GLN A 86 5.37 -1.04 8.26
C GLN A 86 6.64 -0.56 9.00
N ILE A 87 7.72 -1.33 8.90
CA ILE A 87 9.05 -0.94 9.41
C ILE A 87 9.92 -0.54 8.22
N PRO A 88 10.19 0.77 8.03
CA PRO A 88 11.04 1.23 6.94
C PRO A 88 12.46 0.64 6.99
N ARG A 89 12.93 0.15 5.85
CA ARG A 89 14.28 -0.40 5.69
C ARG A 89 15.05 0.33 4.58
N PRO A 90 15.50 1.56 4.83
CA PRO A 90 16.27 2.30 3.83
C PRO A 90 17.68 1.72 3.68
N PHE A 91 18.32 2.01 2.55
CA PHE A 91 19.77 1.89 2.43
C PHE A 91 20.42 3.00 3.27
N GLY A 92 20.68 2.72 4.54
CA GLY A 92 21.00 3.73 5.56
C GLY A 92 22.24 4.56 5.30
N GLN A 93 23.22 4.04 4.56
CA GLN A 93 24.45 4.71 4.18
C GLN A 93 24.33 5.52 2.88
N MET A 94 23.20 5.44 2.19
CA MET A 94 22.92 6.23 0.99
C MET A 94 22.06 7.44 1.35
N THR A 95 22.14 8.48 0.52
CA THR A 95 21.26 9.65 0.64
C THR A 95 19.80 9.30 0.38
N VAL A 96 18.88 10.17 0.75
CA VAL A 96 17.46 10.04 0.39
C VAL A 96 17.33 10.00 -1.14
N PHE A 97 18.02 10.91 -1.85
CA PHE A 97 18.02 10.93 -3.31
C PHE A 97 18.49 9.61 -3.92
N ASP A 98 19.61 9.06 -3.45
CA ASP A 98 20.15 7.81 -3.99
C ASP A 98 19.25 6.60 -3.70
N ASN A 99 18.58 6.56 -2.56
CA ASN A 99 17.57 5.55 -2.27
C ASN A 99 16.42 5.56 -3.29
N LEU A 100 15.93 6.76 -3.65
CA LEU A 100 14.90 6.92 -4.67
C LEU A 100 15.43 6.57 -6.06
N ARG A 101 16.68 6.91 -6.35
CA ARG A 101 17.34 6.61 -7.62
C ARG A 101 17.43 5.12 -7.89
N VAL A 102 17.75 4.31 -6.88
CA VAL A 102 17.72 2.85 -7.01
C VAL A 102 16.33 2.37 -7.42
N ALA A 103 15.27 2.86 -6.75
CA ALA A 103 13.89 2.48 -7.06
C ALA A 103 13.47 2.92 -8.47
N ALA A 104 13.77 4.16 -8.85
CA ALA A 104 13.43 4.73 -10.14
C ALA A 104 14.09 4.00 -11.31
N ILE A 105 15.35 3.59 -11.16
CA ILE A 105 16.10 2.90 -12.22
C ILE A 105 15.66 1.44 -12.32
N PHE A 106 15.70 0.67 -11.24
CA PHE A 106 15.55 -0.80 -11.31
C PHE A 106 14.10 -1.28 -11.41
N ALA A 107 13.16 -0.54 -10.81
CA ALA A 107 11.74 -0.87 -10.88
C ALA A 107 10.96 0.09 -11.79
N GLY A 108 11.26 1.39 -11.71
CA GLY A 108 10.60 2.41 -12.52
C GLY A 108 11.04 2.46 -13.97
N GLY A 109 12.17 1.79 -14.34
CA GLY A 109 12.68 1.74 -15.70
C GLY A 109 13.21 3.07 -16.24
N LEU A 110 13.54 4.02 -15.35
CA LEU A 110 14.03 5.34 -15.72
C LEU A 110 15.55 5.38 -15.81
N SER A 111 16.08 6.35 -16.55
CA SER A 111 17.52 6.58 -16.66
C SER A 111 17.83 8.06 -16.89
N GLY A 112 19.10 8.45 -16.66
CA GLY A 112 19.58 9.79 -16.98
C GLY A 112 18.75 10.92 -16.36
N LEU A 113 18.41 11.92 -17.17
CA LEU A 113 17.65 13.10 -16.75
C LEU A 113 16.21 12.75 -16.30
N ASP A 114 15.53 11.84 -16.99
CA ASP A 114 14.16 11.43 -16.65
C ASP A 114 14.08 10.87 -15.23
N ALA A 115 15.10 10.10 -14.81
CA ALA A 115 15.18 9.58 -13.45
C ALA A 115 15.34 10.74 -12.43
N THR A 116 16.20 11.70 -12.73
CA THR A 116 16.45 12.86 -11.86
C THR A 116 15.18 13.70 -11.68
N GLU A 117 14.53 14.08 -12.76
CA GLU A 117 13.29 14.87 -12.74
C GLU A 117 12.16 14.16 -11.97
N TRP A 118 12.02 12.84 -12.19
CA TRP A 118 11.04 12.05 -11.47
C TRP A 118 11.31 11.97 -9.97
N ILE A 119 12.59 11.82 -9.59
CA ILE A 119 13.01 11.80 -8.18
C ILE A 119 12.74 13.16 -7.53
N GLU A 120 13.09 14.27 -8.16
CA GLU A 120 12.82 15.62 -7.65
C GLU A 120 11.32 15.86 -7.46
N ARG A 121 10.49 15.47 -8.43
CA ARG A 121 9.04 15.51 -8.32
C ARG A 121 8.53 14.65 -7.18
N THR A 122 9.09 13.45 -6.99
CA THR A 122 8.73 12.53 -5.89
C THR A 122 9.10 13.13 -4.54
N LEU A 123 10.29 13.72 -4.40
CA LEU A 123 10.74 14.42 -3.19
C LEU A 123 9.82 15.60 -2.85
N ALA A 124 9.45 16.40 -3.83
CA ALA A 124 8.51 17.51 -3.65
C ALA A 124 7.12 17.03 -3.22
N THR A 125 6.58 15.98 -3.87
CA THR A 125 5.27 15.41 -3.55
C THR A 125 5.20 14.89 -2.12
N THR A 126 6.28 14.25 -1.64
CA THR A 126 6.35 13.64 -0.31
C THR A 126 6.91 14.59 0.79
N GLY A 127 7.26 15.83 0.42
CA GLY A 127 7.80 16.84 1.33
C GLY A 127 9.21 16.53 1.81
N LEU A 128 10.01 15.87 0.97
CA LEU A 128 11.38 15.44 1.31
C LEU A 128 12.49 16.23 0.63
N SER A 129 12.18 17.26 -0.17
CA SER A 129 13.20 18.02 -0.94
C SER A 129 14.35 18.52 -0.09
N ARG A 130 14.07 19.04 1.13
CA ARG A 130 15.11 19.52 2.06
C ARG A 130 15.99 18.41 2.65
N PHE A 131 15.60 17.15 2.52
CA PHE A 131 16.34 15.99 3.02
C PHE A 131 17.05 15.21 1.92
N SER A 132 17.05 15.71 0.69
CA SER A 132 17.60 15.03 -0.49
C SER A 132 18.99 14.45 -0.24
N ASP A 133 19.89 15.25 0.30
CA ASP A 133 21.30 14.90 0.54
C ASP A 133 21.55 14.27 1.92
N SER A 134 20.49 14.12 2.75
CA SER A 134 20.61 13.52 4.07
C SER A 134 20.77 12.01 3.96
N LEU A 135 21.61 11.41 4.82
CA LEU A 135 21.69 9.94 4.92
C LEU A 135 20.37 9.37 5.44
N ALA A 136 19.81 8.42 4.72
CA ALA A 136 18.50 7.84 5.01
C ALA A 136 18.45 7.15 6.39
N GLY A 137 19.57 6.61 6.86
CA GLY A 137 19.67 6.01 8.20
C GLY A 137 19.58 7.00 9.36
N LYS A 138 19.77 8.30 9.13
CA LYS A 138 19.73 9.36 10.16
C LYS A 138 18.39 10.10 10.21
N LEU A 139 17.42 9.74 9.39
CA LEU A 139 16.13 10.43 9.32
C LEU A 139 15.29 10.21 10.59
N PRO A 140 14.60 11.26 11.11
CA PRO A 140 13.57 11.11 12.14
C PRO A 140 12.41 10.18 11.68
N LEU A 141 11.63 9.65 12.62
CA LEU A 141 10.62 8.64 12.34
C LEU A 141 9.61 9.04 11.24
N LEU A 142 8.97 10.21 11.37
CA LEU A 142 8.03 10.70 10.35
C LEU A 142 8.68 10.83 8.98
N VAL A 143 9.88 11.43 8.94
CA VAL A 143 10.62 11.63 7.68
C VAL A 143 11.00 10.28 7.08
N ARG A 144 11.36 9.28 7.91
CA ARG A 144 11.65 7.91 7.46
C ARG A 144 10.42 7.23 6.87
N LYS A 145 9.21 7.43 7.44
CA LYS A 145 7.96 6.92 6.87
C LYS A 145 7.62 7.57 5.52
N ARG A 146 7.80 8.90 5.43
CA ARG A 146 7.66 9.62 4.15
C ARG A 146 8.69 9.13 3.12
N HIS A 147 9.90 8.83 3.56
CA HIS A 147 10.95 8.29 2.69
C HIS A 147 10.59 6.89 2.16
N GLU A 148 9.99 6.01 2.97
CA GLU A 148 9.51 4.71 2.51
C GLU A 148 8.41 4.86 1.43
N LEU A 149 7.47 5.79 1.65
CA LEU A 149 6.46 6.14 0.66
C LEU A 149 7.07 6.71 -0.62
N ALA A 150 8.07 7.60 -0.49
CA ALA A 150 8.79 8.18 -1.62
C ALA A 150 9.55 7.11 -2.44
N ARG A 151 10.18 6.14 -1.78
CA ARG A 151 10.83 5.02 -2.47
C ARG A 151 9.85 4.19 -3.28
N ALA A 152 8.68 3.90 -2.70
CA ALA A 152 7.61 3.19 -3.42
C ALA A 152 7.07 4.03 -4.60
N LEU A 153 6.87 5.33 -4.42
CA LEU A 153 6.45 6.23 -5.50
C LEU A 153 7.51 6.37 -6.61
N ALA A 154 8.80 6.37 -6.25
CA ALA A 154 9.90 6.44 -7.21
C ALA A 154 9.91 5.26 -8.20
N MET A 155 9.30 4.13 -7.86
CA MET A 155 9.09 2.98 -8.75
C MET A 155 8.08 3.25 -9.88
N ARG A 156 7.44 4.44 -9.96
CA ARG A 156 6.36 4.79 -10.90
C ARG A 156 5.17 3.82 -10.84
N PRO A 157 4.62 3.57 -9.64
CA PRO A 157 3.58 2.57 -9.50
C PRO A 157 2.29 3.01 -10.18
N LYS A 158 1.57 2.01 -10.72
CA LYS A 158 0.16 2.12 -11.09
C LYS A 158 -0.73 1.73 -9.90
N LEU A 159 -0.24 0.79 -9.07
CA LEU A 159 -0.85 0.35 -7.82
C LEU A 159 0.16 0.44 -6.68
N LEU A 160 -0.20 1.21 -5.64
CA LEU A 160 0.60 1.40 -4.45
C LEU A 160 -0.09 0.75 -3.24
N LEU A 161 0.62 -0.17 -2.59
CA LEU A 161 0.18 -0.83 -1.36
C LEU A 161 0.81 -0.14 -0.16
N ILE A 162 -0.01 0.50 0.70
CA ILE A 162 0.45 1.23 1.90
C ILE A 162 0.08 0.42 3.15
N ASP A 163 1.09 0.06 3.96
CA ASP A 163 0.95 -0.82 5.12
C ASP A 163 1.20 -0.07 6.43
N GLU A 164 0.15 0.19 7.21
CA GLU A 164 0.15 0.69 8.59
C GLU A 164 1.16 1.82 8.89
N VAL A 165 0.95 2.98 8.29
CA VAL A 165 1.89 4.11 8.44
C VAL A 165 1.60 5.02 9.63
N SER A 166 0.37 5.01 10.20
CA SER A 166 -0.02 5.91 11.29
C SER A 166 0.60 5.56 12.66
N ALA A 167 1.10 4.34 12.85
CA ALA A 167 1.69 3.91 14.11
C ALA A 167 2.86 4.82 14.55
N GLY A 168 2.76 5.42 15.75
CA GLY A 168 3.77 6.31 16.32
C GLY A 168 3.79 7.72 15.75
N LEU A 169 2.80 8.12 14.95
CA LEU A 169 2.58 9.49 14.49
C LEU A 169 1.54 10.20 15.36
N THR A 170 1.70 11.51 15.50
CA THR A 170 0.68 12.40 16.08
C THR A 170 -0.49 12.58 15.10
N GLU A 171 -1.66 13.05 15.59
CA GLU A 171 -2.82 13.32 14.72
C GLU A 171 -2.50 14.34 13.60
N GLN A 172 -1.69 15.34 13.89
CA GLN A 172 -1.26 16.31 12.88
C GLN A 172 -0.39 15.64 11.80
N GLU A 173 0.56 14.79 12.20
CA GLU A 173 1.43 14.06 11.27
C GLU A 173 0.65 13.07 10.40
N VAL A 174 -0.38 12.43 10.97
CA VAL A 174 -1.31 11.57 10.20
C VAL A 174 -2.07 12.40 9.16
N THR A 175 -2.56 13.59 9.54
CA THR A 175 -3.25 14.49 8.61
C THR A 175 -2.34 14.90 7.44
N GLU A 176 -1.09 15.29 7.74
CA GLU A 176 -0.11 15.61 6.71
C GLU A 176 0.18 14.40 5.79
N PHE A 177 0.24 13.19 6.35
CA PHE A 177 0.45 11.97 5.58
C PHE A 177 -0.73 11.68 4.64
N ILE A 178 -1.98 11.86 5.12
CA ILE A 178 -3.20 11.73 4.29
C ILE A 178 -3.13 12.67 3.08
N GLU A 179 -2.71 13.92 3.27
CA GLU A 179 -2.59 14.88 2.17
C GLU A 179 -1.50 14.48 1.15
N ILE A 180 -0.43 13.82 1.59
CA ILE A 180 0.56 13.23 0.69
C ILE A 180 -0.06 12.09 -0.13
N VAL A 181 -0.80 11.18 0.51
CA VAL A 181 -1.47 10.06 -0.16
C VAL A 181 -2.48 10.55 -1.20
N LYS A 182 -3.28 11.58 -0.87
CA LYS A 182 -4.22 12.20 -1.82
C LYS A 182 -3.49 12.84 -3.02
N ARG A 183 -2.35 13.51 -2.78
CA ARG A 183 -1.53 14.04 -3.89
C ARG A 183 -1.03 12.93 -4.81
N ILE A 184 -0.60 11.81 -4.26
CA ILE A 184 -0.16 10.64 -5.03
C ILE A 184 -1.32 10.07 -5.85
N ARG A 185 -2.50 9.93 -5.26
CA ARG A 185 -3.71 9.50 -5.97
C ARG A 185 -4.04 10.46 -7.13
N ASN A 186 -3.93 11.77 -6.93
CA ASN A 186 -4.18 12.77 -7.96
C ASN A 186 -3.14 12.76 -9.12
N MET A 187 -2.01 12.06 -8.93
CA MET A 187 -1.06 11.76 -10.01
C MET A 187 -1.50 10.55 -10.87
N GLY A 188 -2.68 9.96 -10.57
CA GLY A 188 -3.22 8.79 -11.28
C GLY A 188 -2.83 7.45 -10.67
N VAL A 189 -2.22 7.42 -9.49
CA VAL A 189 -1.84 6.19 -8.79
C VAL A 189 -3.04 5.62 -8.05
N THR A 190 -3.35 4.34 -8.29
CA THR A 190 -4.33 3.58 -7.49
C THR A 190 -3.69 3.14 -6.18
N ILE A 191 -4.43 3.18 -5.09
CA ILE A 191 -3.89 2.91 -3.77
C ILE A 191 -4.73 1.87 -3.03
N ILE A 192 -4.09 0.87 -2.43
CA ILE A 192 -4.70 0.05 -1.38
C ILE A 192 -3.97 0.39 -0.07
N TRP A 193 -4.74 0.77 0.94
CA TRP A 193 -4.17 1.25 2.19
C TRP A 193 -4.71 0.49 3.40
N ILE A 194 -3.83 -0.21 4.12
CA ILE A 194 -4.15 -0.87 5.40
C ILE A 194 -3.89 0.10 6.55
N GLU A 195 -4.87 0.28 7.42
CA GLU A 195 -4.74 1.06 8.65
C GLU A 195 -5.63 0.52 9.78
N HIS A 196 -5.26 0.88 11.02
CA HIS A 196 -6.05 0.57 12.21
C HIS A 196 -6.91 1.74 12.69
N VAL A 197 -6.58 2.97 12.27
CA VAL A 197 -7.29 4.17 12.67
C VAL A 197 -8.47 4.39 11.74
N ILE A 198 -9.68 3.99 12.18
CA ILE A 198 -10.92 4.06 11.39
C ILE A 198 -11.19 5.48 10.87
N ARG A 199 -10.99 6.51 11.74
CA ARG A 199 -11.18 7.92 11.32
C ARG A 199 -10.34 8.29 10.12
N THR A 200 -9.08 7.85 10.07
CA THR A 200 -8.18 8.04 8.94
C THR A 200 -8.77 7.43 7.68
N MET A 201 -9.23 6.19 7.76
CA MET A 201 -9.80 5.48 6.61
C MET A 201 -11.06 6.15 6.07
N VAL A 202 -11.97 6.58 6.94
CA VAL A 202 -13.22 7.27 6.54
C VAL A 202 -12.94 8.58 5.80
N SER A 203 -11.89 9.30 6.17
CA SER A 203 -11.55 10.60 5.57
C SER A 203 -10.65 10.53 4.34
N ALA A 204 -9.96 9.39 4.15
CA ALA A 204 -8.90 9.27 3.16
C ALA A 204 -9.24 8.32 2.00
N THR A 205 -10.27 7.49 2.12
CA THR A 205 -10.55 6.42 1.16
C THR A 205 -11.87 6.61 0.41
N ASP A 206 -11.92 6.16 -0.83
CA ASP A 206 -13.13 6.19 -1.67
C ASP A 206 -14.04 4.99 -1.33
N ARG A 207 -13.43 3.82 -1.08
CA ARG A 207 -14.11 2.60 -0.61
C ARG A 207 -13.33 2.00 0.55
N LEU A 208 -14.04 1.26 1.39
CA LEU A 208 -13.50 0.57 2.54
C LEU A 208 -13.84 -0.92 2.48
N MET A 209 -12.87 -1.77 2.74
CA MET A 209 -13.04 -3.21 2.91
C MET A 209 -12.75 -3.57 4.37
N ALA A 210 -13.71 -4.23 5.02
CA ALA A 210 -13.52 -4.83 6.33
C ALA A 210 -13.14 -6.30 6.17
N LEU A 211 -12.02 -6.70 6.80
CA LEU A 211 -11.48 -8.06 6.76
C LEU A 211 -11.46 -8.64 8.17
N ALA A 212 -11.97 -9.85 8.37
CA ALA A 212 -11.86 -10.60 9.61
C ALA A 212 -11.73 -12.09 9.32
N GLU A 213 -10.95 -12.80 10.15
CA GLU A 213 -10.76 -14.26 10.07
C GLU A 213 -10.39 -14.76 8.66
N GLY A 214 -9.69 -13.93 7.89
CA GLY A 214 -9.29 -14.24 6.52
C GLY A 214 -10.38 -14.07 5.47
N GLU A 215 -11.54 -13.48 5.79
CA GLU A 215 -12.66 -13.26 4.90
C GLU A 215 -13.02 -11.78 4.76
N VAL A 216 -13.60 -11.40 3.61
CA VAL A 216 -14.17 -10.07 3.40
C VAL A 216 -15.56 -10.03 4.05
N LEU A 217 -15.69 -9.26 5.14
CA LEU A 217 -16.98 -9.04 5.80
C LEU A 217 -17.87 -8.10 4.99
N ALA A 218 -17.28 -6.99 4.54
CA ALA A 218 -18.00 -5.97 3.80
C ALA A 218 -17.04 -5.15 2.93
N ILE A 219 -17.53 -4.61 1.82
CA ILE A 219 -16.84 -3.65 0.98
C ILE A 219 -17.84 -2.62 0.44
N GLY A 220 -17.52 -1.33 0.53
CA GLY A 220 -18.43 -0.26 0.11
C GLY A 220 -17.98 1.11 0.54
N LEU A 221 -18.92 2.06 0.61
CA LEU A 221 -18.63 3.40 1.11
C LEU A 221 -18.15 3.35 2.57
N PRO A 222 -17.09 4.10 2.94
CA PRO A 222 -16.46 3.98 4.25
C PRO A 222 -17.44 4.13 5.42
N LYS A 223 -18.31 5.14 5.38
CA LYS A 223 -19.32 5.38 6.43
C LYS A 223 -20.32 4.23 6.55
N THR A 224 -20.72 3.65 5.44
CA THR A 224 -21.66 2.51 5.42
C THR A 224 -21.01 1.27 6.03
N VAL A 225 -19.77 0.96 5.62
CA VAL A 225 -19.06 -0.24 6.09
C VAL A 225 -18.80 -0.21 7.59
N ILE A 226 -18.37 0.93 8.15
CA ILE A 226 -18.09 1.03 9.60
C ILE A 226 -19.35 0.96 10.47
N ASP A 227 -20.54 1.23 9.90
CA ASP A 227 -21.80 1.20 10.61
C ASP A 227 -22.46 -0.18 10.64
N LEU A 228 -21.97 -1.13 9.85
CA LEU A 228 -22.49 -2.50 9.81
C LEU A 228 -22.31 -3.22 11.15
N PRO A 229 -23.35 -3.92 11.67
CA PRO A 229 -23.29 -4.62 12.95
C PRO A 229 -22.15 -5.62 13.06
N GLU A 230 -21.89 -6.39 11.99
CA GLU A 230 -20.81 -7.37 11.90
C GLU A 230 -19.42 -6.71 11.99
N VAL A 231 -19.23 -5.53 11.39
CA VAL A 231 -17.98 -4.78 11.47
C VAL A 231 -17.79 -4.20 12.85
N LYS A 232 -18.84 -3.61 13.44
CA LYS A 232 -18.81 -3.09 14.82
C LYS A 232 -18.47 -4.20 15.82
N ARG A 233 -19.07 -5.39 15.70
CA ARG A 233 -18.80 -6.52 16.59
C ARG A 233 -17.32 -6.94 16.59
N VAL A 234 -16.70 -6.98 15.41
CA VAL A 234 -15.29 -7.37 15.26
C VAL A 234 -14.34 -6.36 15.92
N TYR A 235 -14.71 -5.07 15.95
CA TYR A 235 -13.86 -4.00 16.50
C TYR A 235 -14.12 -3.66 17.95
N LEU A 236 -15.37 -3.74 18.41
CA LEU A 236 -15.77 -3.30 19.76
C LEU A 236 -15.81 -4.45 20.76
N GLY A 237 -15.75 -5.70 20.28
CA GLY A 237 -16.08 -6.85 21.11
C GLY A 237 -17.59 -6.89 21.43
N ASN A 238 -18.09 -8.00 21.90
CA ASN A 238 -19.46 -8.10 22.44
C ASN A 238 -19.56 -7.38 23.77
#